data_0a1f4d7d07f21f3f93f76f9e1197844e
#
_entry.id   0a1f4d7d07f21f3f93f76f9e1197844e
#
_cell.length_a   1.000
_cell.length_b   1.000
_cell.length_c   1.000
_cell.angle_alpha   90.00
_cell.angle_beta   90.00
_cell.angle_gamma   90.00
#
_symmetry.space_group_name_H-M   'P 1'
#
loop_
_entity.id
_entity.type
_entity.pdbx_description
1 polymer ?
#
loop_
_entity_poly.entity_id
_entity_poly.type
_entity_poly.pdbx_seq_one_letter_code
_entity_poly.pdbx_strand_id
1 'polypeptide(L)'
;MVPFFRKEKVNLEQKNDTTIDWPDHVESLTSDSFHEFIGKYPLSLIDFWAPWCGPCKTMLPRLRRLERLYHGKIAIGRVNTQEEKDIADQYHIMGIPHFVFFHYEKKIGSATGVKSVGQMKSLIDTYLSDY
;
A
#
# COMPACT_ATOMS: atom_id res chain seq x y z
N MET A 1 5.09 30.69 -20.75
CA MET A 1 4.99 30.52 -20.92
C MET A 1 4.73 30.15 -20.62
N VAL A 2 4.63 30.06 -20.26
CA VAL A 2 4.46 29.69 -20.18
C VAL A 2 4.29 29.22 -19.73
N PRO A 3 4.35 29.22 -19.54
CA PRO A 3 4.26 28.88 -19.29
C PRO A 3 4.06 28.47 -18.73
N PHE A 4 4.36 28.69 -18.29
CA PHE A 4 4.31 28.56 -18.15
C PHE A 4 3.88 28.26 -17.64
N PHE A 5 3.86 28.35 -17.22
CA PHE A 5 3.56 28.35 -17.17
C PHE A 5 2.99 28.07 -16.92
N ARG A 6 2.98 28.08 -16.60
CA ARG A 6 2.57 27.92 -16.69
C ARG A 6 2.19 27.32 -16.57
N LYS A 7 2.17 27.30 -16.27
CA LYS A 7 1.97 26.86 -16.35
C LYS A 7 1.72 26.22 -16.02
N GLU A 8 1.71 26.32 -15.63
CA GLU A 8 1.53 25.82 -15.55
C GLU A 8 1.08 25.21 -15.09
N LYS A 9 1.02 25.55 -14.71
CA LYS A 9 0.59 24.97 -14.56
C LYS A 9 0.08 24.24 -14.50
N VAL A 10 0.15 24.29 -14.25
CA VAL A 10 -0.30 23.44 -14.44
C VAL A 10 -0.64 22.86 -14.13
N ASN A 11 -0.66 22.77 -13.76
CA ASN A 11 -0.99 22.05 -13.74
C ASN A 11 -1.20 21.50 -13.12
N LEU A 12 -1.12 21.43 -12.45
CA LEU A 12 -1.23 20.73 -12.17
C LEU A 12 -1.98 20.21 -11.52
N GLU A 13 -2.33 20.30 -10.90
CA GLU A 13 -3.07 19.82 -10.65
C GLU A 13 -3.68 19.07 -10.61
N GLN A 14 -3.79 19.00 -10.60
CA GLN A 14 -4.33 18.13 -10.92
C GLN A 14 -3.97 17.33 -11.63
N LYS A 15 -3.72 17.37 -11.99
CA LYS A 15 -3.19 16.59 -12.90
C LYS A 15 -2.48 15.39 -12.53
N ASN A 16 -2.04 15.36 -11.67
CA ASN A 16 -1.31 14.36 -11.12
C ASN A 16 -1.94 13.06 -11.17
N ASP A 17 -3.11 12.97 -10.78
CA ASP A 17 -3.78 11.73 -10.59
C ASP A 17 -4.11 11.03 -11.87
N THR A 18 -4.18 11.77 -12.95
CA THR A 18 -4.47 11.18 -14.25
C THR A 18 -3.31 10.37 -14.79
N THR A 19 -2.11 10.50 -14.20
CA THR A 19 -0.95 9.76 -14.66
C THR A 19 -0.75 8.46 -13.90
N ILE A 20 -1.51 8.22 -12.82
CA ILE A 20 -1.38 7.02 -12.02
C ILE A 20 -2.60 6.13 -12.28
N ASP A 21 -2.32 4.91 -12.72
CA ASP A 21 -3.35 3.89 -12.89
C ASP A 21 -3.43 3.08 -11.60
N TRP A 22 -4.30 3.50 -10.69
CA TRP A 22 -4.46 2.86 -9.39
C TRP A 22 -5.12 1.49 -9.54
N PRO A 23 -4.68 0.48 -8.75
CA PRO A 23 -5.32 -0.82 -8.80
C PRO A 23 -6.73 -0.74 -8.24
N ASP A 24 -7.61 -1.60 -8.74
CA ASP A 24 -9.00 -1.66 -8.28
C ASP A 24 -9.26 -2.89 -7.40
N HIS A 25 -8.22 -3.49 -6.88
CA HIS A 25 -8.30 -4.67 -6.02
C HIS A 25 -7.04 -4.76 -5.16
N VAL A 26 -7.09 -5.63 -4.15
CA VAL A 26 -5.91 -5.95 -3.33
C VAL A 26 -5.03 -6.87 -4.17
N GLU A 27 -3.82 -6.44 -4.46
CA GLU A 27 -2.96 -7.12 -5.42
C GLU A 27 -2.04 -8.13 -4.76
N SER A 28 -1.94 -9.34 -5.32
CA SER A 28 -0.97 -10.32 -4.86
C SER A 28 0.39 -10.03 -5.49
N LEU A 29 1.39 -9.85 -4.65
CA LEU A 29 2.73 -9.44 -5.09
C LEU A 29 3.72 -10.59 -4.95
N THR A 30 4.67 -10.63 -5.87
CA THR A 30 5.78 -11.57 -5.84
C THR A 30 7.08 -10.78 -5.73
N SER A 31 8.20 -11.50 -5.60
CA SER A 31 9.53 -10.87 -5.59
C SER A 31 9.74 -10.01 -6.84
N ASP A 32 9.18 -10.44 -7.97
CA ASP A 32 9.37 -9.72 -9.24
C ASP A 32 8.54 -8.45 -9.32
N SER A 33 7.36 -8.43 -8.69
CA SER A 33 6.43 -7.29 -8.82
C SER A 33 6.46 -6.33 -7.64
N PHE A 34 7.06 -6.73 -6.52
CA PHE A 34 6.97 -5.97 -5.27
C PHE A 34 7.56 -4.57 -5.38
N HIS A 35 8.81 -4.48 -5.85
CA HIS A 35 9.51 -3.19 -5.89
C HIS A 35 8.87 -2.24 -6.91
N GLU A 36 8.42 -2.78 -8.04
CA GLU A 36 7.69 -1.98 -9.02
C GLU A 36 6.40 -1.43 -8.42
N PHE A 37 5.69 -2.27 -7.69
CA PHE A 37 4.42 -1.87 -7.07
C PHE A 37 4.63 -0.71 -6.10
N ILE A 38 5.54 -0.86 -5.12
CA ILE A 38 5.73 0.20 -4.13
C ILE A 38 6.35 1.46 -4.74
N GLY A 39 7.14 1.31 -5.79
CA GLY A 39 7.75 2.46 -6.47
C GLY A 39 6.77 3.26 -7.30
N LYS A 40 5.65 2.64 -7.68
CA LYS A 40 4.68 3.27 -8.58
C LYS A 40 3.72 4.21 -7.85
N TYR A 41 3.37 3.91 -6.60
CA TYR A 41 2.33 4.64 -5.90
C TYR A 41 2.88 5.53 -4.78
N PRO A 42 2.31 6.74 -4.62
CA PRO A 42 2.72 7.64 -3.53
C PRO A 42 2.51 7.04 -2.15
N LEU A 43 1.45 6.24 -1.99
CA LEU A 43 1.19 5.57 -0.72
C LEU A 43 0.72 4.15 -0.99
N SER A 44 1.37 3.18 -0.36
CA SER A 44 0.95 1.79 -0.46
C SER A 44 0.97 1.12 0.90
N LEU A 45 0.12 0.11 1.05
CA LEU A 45 0.00 -0.73 2.23
C LEU A 45 0.22 -2.16 1.82
N ILE A 46 1.20 -2.82 2.43
CA ILE A 46 1.54 -4.20 2.11
C ILE A 46 1.23 -5.09 3.30
N ASP A 47 0.41 -6.11 3.07
CA ASP A 47 0.02 -7.12 4.06
C ASP A 47 0.89 -8.35 3.87
N PHE A 48 1.73 -8.65 4.84
CA PHE A 48 2.54 -9.88 4.87
C PHE A 48 1.74 -10.95 5.59
N TRP A 49 1.46 -12.04 4.89
CA TRP A 49 0.56 -13.09 5.38
C TRP A 49 1.10 -14.47 5.01
N ALA A 50 0.44 -15.52 5.50
CA ALA A 50 0.73 -16.90 5.11
C ALA A 50 -0.57 -17.72 5.07
N PRO A 51 -0.63 -18.77 4.23
CA PRO A 51 -1.86 -19.55 4.07
C PRO A 51 -2.34 -20.26 5.34
N TRP A 52 -1.41 -20.61 6.23
CA TRP A 52 -1.72 -21.30 7.49
C TRP A 52 -2.13 -20.36 8.61
N CYS A 53 -2.09 -19.08 8.39
CA CYS A 53 -2.32 -18.08 9.42
C CYS A 53 -3.80 -17.68 9.48
N GLY A 54 -4.51 -18.15 10.51
CA GLY A 54 -5.92 -17.82 10.70
C GLY A 54 -6.20 -16.33 10.81
N PRO A 55 -5.47 -15.60 11.69
CA PRO A 55 -5.65 -14.14 11.80
C PRO A 55 -5.43 -13.40 10.48
N CYS A 56 -4.53 -13.90 9.62
CA CYS A 56 -4.30 -13.29 8.31
C CYS A 56 -5.54 -13.38 7.42
N LYS A 57 -6.28 -14.49 7.52
CA LYS A 57 -7.50 -14.69 6.74
C LYS A 57 -8.59 -13.70 7.15
N THR A 58 -8.62 -13.33 8.41
CA THR A 58 -9.57 -12.34 8.93
C THR A 58 -9.33 -10.97 8.29
N MET A 59 -8.09 -10.66 7.94
CA MET A 59 -7.75 -9.35 7.40
C MET A 59 -8.15 -9.16 5.94
N LEU A 60 -8.22 -10.22 5.14
CA LEU A 60 -8.44 -10.05 3.70
C LEU A 60 -9.74 -9.31 3.36
N PRO A 61 -10.91 -9.69 3.94
CA PRO A 61 -12.13 -8.92 3.67
C PRO A 61 -12.02 -7.46 4.09
N ARG A 62 -11.29 -7.20 5.18
CA ARG A 62 -11.10 -5.83 5.69
C ARG A 62 -10.23 -5.02 4.74
N LEU A 63 -9.18 -5.63 4.21
CA LEU A 63 -8.32 -4.98 3.23
C LEU A 63 -9.08 -4.68 1.94
N ARG A 64 -9.93 -5.60 1.51
CA ARG A 64 -10.78 -5.37 0.33
C ARG A 64 -11.71 -4.18 0.54
N ARG A 65 -12.27 -4.06 1.74
CA ARG A 65 -13.13 -2.92 2.06
C ARG A 65 -12.32 -1.62 2.07
N LEU A 66 -11.11 -1.65 2.65
CA LEU A 66 -10.24 -0.48 2.69
C LEU A 66 -9.82 -0.07 1.27
N GLU A 67 -9.57 -1.01 0.41
CA GLU A 67 -9.22 -0.72 -0.97
C GLU A 67 -10.36 0.04 -1.66
N ARG A 68 -11.61 -0.36 -1.44
CA ARG A 68 -12.75 0.34 -2.01
C ARG A 68 -12.92 1.74 -1.42
N LEU A 69 -12.71 1.87 -0.11
CA LEU A 69 -12.86 3.17 0.58
C LEU A 69 -11.79 4.18 0.17
N TYR A 70 -10.60 3.71 -0.11
CA TYR A 70 -9.44 4.57 -0.40
C TYR A 70 -8.94 4.44 -1.83
N HIS A 71 -9.78 3.96 -2.73
CA HIS A 71 -9.41 3.82 -4.14
C HIS A 71 -8.90 5.16 -4.69
N GLY A 72 -7.76 5.11 -5.36
CA GLY A 72 -7.14 6.32 -5.89
C GLY A 72 -6.31 7.09 -4.88
N LYS A 73 -6.22 6.62 -3.64
CA LYS A 73 -5.44 7.29 -2.59
C LYS A 73 -4.35 6.40 -2.02
N ILE A 74 -4.59 5.10 -1.95
CA ILE A 74 -3.61 4.14 -1.47
C ILE A 74 -3.73 2.87 -2.31
N ALA A 75 -2.58 2.24 -2.59
CA ALA A 75 -2.54 0.94 -3.26
C ALA A 75 -2.28 -0.12 -2.20
N ILE A 76 -3.05 -1.21 -2.24
CA ILE A 76 -2.94 -2.28 -1.24
C ILE A 76 -2.48 -3.56 -1.93
N GLY A 77 -1.41 -4.14 -1.41
CA GLY A 77 -0.88 -5.40 -1.90
C GLY A 77 -0.66 -6.38 -0.78
N ARG A 78 -0.47 -7.64 -1.14
CA ARG A 78 -0.23 -8.73 -0.20
C ARG A 78 0.98 -9.54 -0.64
N VAL A 79 1.79 -9.96 0.33
CA VAL A 79 2.94 -10.82 0.10
C VAL A 79 2.79 -12.08 0.93
N ASN A 80 2.79 -13.23 0.25
CA ASN A 80 2.77 -14.53 0.91
C ASN A 80 4.19 -14.83 1.41
N THR A 81 4.40 -14.75 2.72
CA THR A 81 5.73 -14.90 3.30
C THR A 81 6.30 -16.30 3.14
N GLN A 82 5.44 -17.30 2.93
CA GLN A 82 5.88 -18.66 2.71
C GLN A 82 6.51 -18.83 1.33
N GLU A 83 5.97 -18.11 0.33
CA GLU A 83 6.46 -18.19 -1.05
C GLU A 83 7.54 -17.14 -1.36
N GLU A 84 7.40 -15.94 -0.78
CA GLU A 84 8.30 -14.82 -1.08
C GLU A 84 9.22 -14.55 0.12
N LYS A 85 10.05 -15.53 0.45
CA LYS A 85 10.89 -15.47 1.66
C LYS A 85 11.90 -14.34 1.63
N ASP A 86 12.42 -14.04 0.46
CA ASP A 86 13.43 -12.98 0.31
C ASP A 86 12.86 -11.61 0.67
N ILE A 87 11.62 -11.32 0.30
CA ILE A 87 10.99 -10.05 0.67
C ILE A 87 10.71 -10.04 2.17
N ALA A 88 10.19 -11.14 2.71
CA ALA A 88 9.92 -11.24 4.14
C ALA A 88 11.19 -11.03 4.96
N ASP A 89 12.31 -11.60 4.51
CA ASP A 89 13.59 -11.44 5.17
C ASP A 89 14.10 -10.01 5.06
N GLN A 90 13.94 -9.39 3.91
CA GLN A 90 14.37 -8.01 3.67
C GLN A 90 13.74 -7.05 4.68
N TYR A 91 12.47 -7.26 5.02
CA TYR A 91 11.73 -6.39 5.94
C TYR A 91 11.64 -6.97 7.35
N HIS A 92 12.39 -8.04 7.65
CA HIS A 92 12.48 -8.64 8.98
C HIS A 92 11.09 -8.98 9.55
N ILE A 93 10.27 -9.64 8.74
CA ILE A 93 8.91 -10.00 9.15
C ILE A 93 8.97 -11.13 10.17
N MET A 94 8.64 -10.83 11.42
CA MET A 94 8.72 -11.79 12.52
C MET A 94 7.35 -12.33 12.93
N GLY A 95 6.31 -11.52 12.83
CA GLY A 95 4.94 -11.94 13.18
C GLY A 95 3.99 -11.54 12.07
N ILE A 96 2.93 -12.32 11.89
CA ILE A 96 1.92 -12.05 10.84
C ILE A 96 0.51 -12.13 11.44
N PRO A 97 -0.48 -11.39 10.89
CA PRO A 97 -0.30 -10.47 9.77
C PRO A 97 0.55 -9.26 10.16
N HIS A 98 1.35 -8.79 9.21
CA HIS A 98 2.22 -7.63 9.44
C HIS A 98 2.00 -6.67 8.29
N PHE A 99 1.80 -5.39 8.63
CA PHE A 99 1.47 -4.35 7.64
C PHE A 99 2.60 -3.35 7.56
N VAL A 100 3.05 -3.07 6.34
CA VAL A 100 4.10 -2.08 6.11
C VAL A 100 3.54 -1.01 5.18
N PHE A 101 3.73 0.25 5.57
CA PHE A 101 3.32 1.40 4.76
C PHE A 101 4.53 1.98 4.06
N PHE A 102 4.35 2.33 2.79
CA PHE A 102 5.42 2.91 1.96
C PHE A 102 4.96 4.21 1.34
N HIS A 103 5.85 5.19 1.30
CA HIS A 103 5.73 6.37 0.45
C HIS A 103 6.71 6.15 -0.70
N TYR A 104 6.17 5.80 -1.86
CA TYR A 104 6.97 5.22 -2.92
C TYR A 104 7.80 4.07 -2.32
N GLU A 105 9.08 3.97 -2.62
CA GLU A 105 9.90 2.85 -2.14
C GLU A 105 10.34 2.99 -0.68
N LYS A 106 10.00 4.10 -0.03
CA LYS A 106 10.45 4.35 1.33
C LYS A 106 9.45 3.83 2.35
N LYS A 107 9.91 2.95 3.25
CA LYS A 107 9.09 2.49 4.36
C LYS A 107 8.86 3.65 5.33
N ILE A 108 7.59 3.91 5.65
CA ILE A 108 7.21 5.02 6.54
C ILE A 108 6.56 4.53 7.83
N GLY A 109 6.17 3.28 7.94
CA GLY A 109 5.61 2.75 9.17
C GLY A 109 5.20 1.30 9.04
N SER A 110 4.84 0.69 10.17
CA SER A 110 4.40 -0.69 10.20
C SER A 110 3.51 -0.95 11.40
N ALA A 111 2.76 -2.05 11.34
CA ALA A 111 1.91 -2.50 12.44
C ALA A 111 1.76 -4.02 12.34
N THR A 112 1.68 -4.69 13.49
CA THR A 112 1.58 -6.15 13.55
C THR A 112 0.27 -6.55 14.19
N GLY A 113 -0.32 -7.64 13.71
CA GLY A 113 -1.51 -8.24 14.29
C GLY A 113 -2.80 -7.78 13.64
N VAL A 114 -3.88 -8.46 14.02
CA VAL A 114 -5.20 -8.16 13.48
C VAL A 114 -5.63 -6.74 13.86
N LYS A 115 -6.13 -6.01 12.89
CA LYS A 115 -6.64 -4.65 13.09
C LYS A 115 -8.08 -4.56 12.60
N SER A 116 -8.89 -3.79 13.29
CA SER A 116 -10.23 -3.46 12.80
C SER A 116 -10.12 -2.51 11.60
N VAL A 117 -11.20 -2.43 10.82
CA VAL A 117 -11.25 -1.46 9.72
C VAL A 117 -11.02 -0.04 10.26
N GLY A 118 -11.61 0.28 11.42
CA GLY A 118 -11.42 1.61 12.03
C GLY A 118 -9.97 1.90 12.39
N GLN A 119 -9.27 0.90 12.97
CA GLN A 119 -7.86 1.07 13.30
C GLN A 119 -7.02 1.28 12.04
N MET A 120 -7.29 0.52 10.99
CA MET A 120 -6.57 0.67 9.73
C MET A 120 -6.86 2.01 9.08
N LYS A 121 -8.12 2.48 9.14
CA LYS A 121 -8.47 3.81 8.63
C LYS A 121 -7.69 4.91 9.33
N SER A 122 -7.55 4.81 10.65
CA SER A 122 -6.77 5.80 11.42
C SER A 122 -5.33 5.84 10.95
N LEU A 123 -4.72 4.68 10.73
CA LEU A 123 -3.34 4.62 10.23
C LEU A 123 -3.23 5.21 8.83
N ILE A 124 -4.12 4.80 7.94
CA ILE A 124 -4.11 5.28 6.56
C ILE A 124 -4.30 6.79 6.52
N ASP A 125 -5.28 7.30 7.28
CA ASP A 125 -5.57 8.74 7.30
C ASP A 125 -4.38 9.54 7.82
N THR A 126 -3.67 9.01 8.81
CA THR A 126 -2.46 9.65 9.32
C THR A 126 -1.40 9.78 8.22
N TYR A 127 -1.14 8.69 7.50
CA TYR A 127 -0.12 8.72 6.45
C TYR A 127 -0.56 9.55 5.25
N LEU A 128 -1.86 9.54 4.91
CA LEU A 128 -2.38 10.41 3.85
C LEU A 128 -2.19 11.87 4.19
N SER A 129 -2.32 12.23 5.47
CA SER A 129 -2.13 13.59 5.94
C SER A 129 -0.67 14.04 5.83
N ASP A 130 0.28 13.10 6.03
CA ASP A 130 1.70 13.39 6.08
C ASP A 130 2.38 13.32 4.70
N TYR A 131 1.79 12.63 3.77
CA TYR A 131 2.35 12.36 2.46
C TYR A 131 1.30 12.56 1.35
#